data_0657319671417ec6be71ac2750f51eb7
#
_entry.id   0657319671417ec6be71ac2750f51eb7
#
_cell.length_a   1.000
_cell.length_b   1.000
_cell.length_c   1.000
_cell.angle_alpha   90.00
_cell.angle_beta   90.00
_cell.angle_gamma   90.00
#
_symmetry.space_group_name_H-M   'P 1'
#
loop_
_entity.id
_entity.type
_entity.pdbx_description
1 polymer ?
#
loop_
_entity_poly.entity_id
_entity_poly.type
_entity_poly.pdbx_seq_one_letter_code
_entity_poly.pdbx_strand_id
1 'polypeptide(L)'
;MKIKEINTRQELYCEFKKYGIGAEIGVCRGHNAMWLNQITKPKKLYLCDIWPEGDRMPRNRNPSIWRDDNEEIVKRIFEDEIKDGSVELHKNYGGHFLTELPDDTLDWVYLDANHNYEPTSLEINTAINKVKSGGFIAGHDYCTVPAAWRSGVIRAVNEQIQNGHILMEAITIESHPSFLCRVVK
;
A
#
# COMPACT_ATOMS: atom_id res chain seq x y z
N MET A 1 7.00 -4.84 -23.08
CA MET A 1 6.20 -5.91 -22.41
C MET A 1 4.73 -5.47 -22.43
N LYS A 2 3.74 -6.36 -22.66
CA LYS A 2 2.32 -5.98 -22.63
C LYS A 2 1.85 -5.92 -21.19
N ILE A 3 1.30 -4.80 -20.74
CA ILE A 3 0.72 -4.65 -19.40
C ILE A 3 -0.48 -5.59 -19.31
N LYS A 4 -0.54 -6.39 -18.22
CA LYS A 4 -1.63 -7.33 -17.96
C LYS A 4 -2.83 -6.58 -17.36
N GLU A 5 -4.02 -6.85 -17.86
CA GLU A 5 -5.27 -6.43 -17.21
C GLU A 5 -5.73 -7.50 -16.24
N ILE A 6 -6.07 -7.09 -15.02
CA ILE A 6 -6.54 -7.95 -13.92
C ILE A 6 -7.92 -7.45 -13.48
N ASN A 7 -8.86 -8.34 -13.15
CA ASN A 7 -10.22 -7.90 -12.86
C ASN A 7 -10.33 -7.14 -11.52
N THR A 8 -9.67 -7.63 -10.47
CA THR A 8 -9.80 -7.09 -9.12
C THR A 8 -8.45 -7.00 -8.42
N ARG A 9 -8.37 -6.15 -7.39
CA ARG A 9 -7.17 -6.08 -6.54
C ARG A 9 -6.88 -7.39 -5.80
N GLN A 10 -7.89 -8.18 -5.47
CA GLN A 10 -7.70 -9.49 -4.85
C GLN A 10 -7.00 -10.47 -5.80
N GLU A 11 -7.35 -10.44 -7.09
CA GLU A 11 -6.61 -11.21 -8.11
C GLU A 11 -5.16 -10.70 -8.26
N LEU A 12 -4.95 -9.37 -8.18
CA LEU A 12 -3.62 -8.78 -8.23
C LEU A 12 -2.74 -9.28 -7.06
N TYR A 13 -3.30 -9.45 -5.85
CA TYR A 13 -2.54 -9.97 -4.70
C TYR A 13 -2.04 -11.40 -4.89
N CYS A 14 -2.63 -12.17 -5.81
CA CYS A 14 -2.12 -13.50 -6.16
C CYS A 14 -0.73 -13.47 -6.83
N GLU A 15 -0.32 -12.33 -7.39
CA GLU A 15 1.02 -12.12 -7.95
C GLU A 15 2.08 -11.89 -6.84
N PHE A 16 1.68 -11.49 -5.64
CA PHE A 16 2.60 -11.27 -4.53
C PHE A 16 3.21 -12.56 -4.02
N LYS A 17 4.45 -12.47 -3.56
CA LYS A 17 5.14 -13.61 -2.96
C LYS A 17 4.41 -14.09 -1.70
N LYS A 18 3.92 -15.32 -1.75
CA LYS A 18 3.35 -16.00 -0.58
C LYS A 18 4.45 -16.28 0.45
N TYR A 19 4.06 -16.24 1.72
CA TYR A 19 4.96 -16.47 2.85
C TYR A 19 6.17 -15.52 2.88
N GLY A 20 6.03 -14.37 2.22
CA GLY A 20 7.02 -13.30 2.18
C GLY A 20 6.89 -12.32 3.35
N ILE A 21 7.61 -11.21 3.23
CA ILE A 21 7.46 -10.03 4.09
C ILE A 21 6.76 -8.96 3.27
N GLY A 22 5.62 -8.47 3.75
CA GLY A 22 4.85 -7.46 3.06
C GLY A 22 4.54 -6.26 3.94
N ALA A 23 4.10 -5.17 3.30
CA ALA A 23 3.58 -3.99 3.99
C ALA A 23 2.34 -3.43 3.29
N GLU A 24 1.42 -2.89 4.07
CA GLU A 24 0.34 -2.02 3.60
C GLU A 24 0.49 -0.63 4.22
N ILE A 25 0.44 0.39 3.37
CA ILE A 25 0.50 1.80 3.74
C ILE A 25 -0.87 2.41 3.46
N GLY A 26 -1.56 2.85 4.52
CA GLY A 26 -2.95 3.29 4.43
C GLY A 26 -3.94 2.16 4.72
N VAL A 27 -4.01 1.75 5.96
CA VAL A 27 -4.77 0.56 6.41
C VAL A 27 -6.22 0.88 6.72
N CYS A 28 -6.50 2.12 7.16
CA CYS A 28 -7.82 2.57 7.57
C CYS A 28 -8.45 1.62 8.61
N ARG A 29 -9.43 0.81 8.23
CA ARG A 29 -10.15 -0.16 9.08
C ARG A 29 -9.72 -1.62 8.86
N GLY A 30 -8.65 -1.85 8.10
CA GLY A 30 -8.07 -3.18 7.90
C GLY A 30 -8.77 -4.08 6.89
N HIS A 31 -9.81 -3.62 6.17
CA HIS A 31 -10.51 -4.48 5.21
C HIS A 31 -9.58 -4.98 4.10
N ASN A 32 -8.71 -4.12 3.59
CA ASN A 32 -7.77 -4.50 2.55
C ASN A 32 -6.64 -5.37 3.12
N ALA A 33 -6.14 -5.03 4.32
CA ALA A 33 -5.17 -5.83 5.06
C ALA A 33 -5.62 -7.29 5.25
N MET A 34 -6.91 -7.51 5.53
CA MET A 34 -7.48 -8.88 5.66
C MET A 34 -7.28 -9.68 4.37
N TRP A 35 -7.58 -9.09 3.19
CA TRP A 35 -7.38 -9.77 1.91
C TRP A 35 -5.90 -10.03 1.64
N LEU A 36 -5.04 -9.05 1.89
CA LEU A 36 -3.58 -9.21 1.76
C LEU A 36 -3.08 -10.36 2.64
N ASN A 37 -3.48 -10.39 3.91
CA ASN A 37 -3.10 -11.46 4.85
C ASN A 37 -3.60 -12.83 4.39
N GLN A 38 -4.88 -12.93 4.03
CA GLN A 38 -5.50 -14.19 3.62
C GLN A 38 -4.90 -14.77 2.34
N ILE A 39 -4.63 -13.93 1.35
CA ILE A 39 -4.16 -14.36 0.02
C ILE A 39 -2.67 -14.67 0.03
N THR A 40 -1.86 -13.78 0.61
CA THR A 40 -0.40 -13.89 0.58
C THR A 40 0.17 -14.73 1.72
N LYS A 41 -0.57 -14.87 2.83
CA LYS A 41 -0.15 -15.59 4.05
C LYS A 41 1.29 -15.20 4.44
N PRO A 42 1.55 -13.92 4.68
CA PRO A 42 2.90 -13.44 4.87
C PRO A 42 3.46 -13.95 6.20
N LYS A 43 4.74 -14.22 6.26
CA LYS A 43 5.41 -14.51 7.53
C LYS A 43 5.59 -13.25 8.39
N LYS A 44 5.51 -12.07 7.77
CA LYS A 44 5.47 -10.76 8.43
C LYS A 44 4.70 -9.77 7.57
N LEU A 45 3.71 -9.13 8.16
CA LEU A 45 2.93 -8.06 7.56
C LEU A 45 3.04 -6.80 8.42
N TYR A 46 3.59 -5.75 7.84
CA TYR A 46 3.59 -4.41 8.42
C TYR A 46 2.35 -3.65 7.98
N LEU A 47 1.60 -3.11 8.93
CA LEU A 47 0.40 -2.32 8.70
C LEU A 47 0.64 -0.90 9.21
N CYS A 48 0.77 0.07 8.30
CA CYS A 48 1.08 1.45 8.64
C CYS A 48 -0.06 2.39 8.26
N ASP A 49 -0.52 3.17 9.22
CA ASP A 49 -1.48 4.26 9.01
C ASP A 49 -1.25 5.35 10.06
N ILE A 50 -1.72 6.56 9.78
CA ILE A 50 -1.69 7.66 10.76
C ILE A 50 -2.78 7.51 11.83
N TRP A 51 -3.86 6.78 11.54
CA TRP A 51 -5.07 6.66 12.38
C TRP A 51 -5.37 7.95 13.14
N PRO A 52 -5.76 9.02 12.43
CA PRO A 52 -5.97 10.33 13.04
C PRO A 52 -7.14 10.29 14.02
N GLU A 53 -7.00 10.99 15.13
CA GLU A 53 -8.00 11.07 16.21
C GLU A 53 -8.31 12.53 16.55
N GLY A 54 -9.51 12.79 17.07
CA GLY A 54 -9.94 14.09 17.57
C GLY A 54 -9.71 15.21 16.56
N ASP A 55 -9.01 16.27 16.95
CA ASP A 55 -8.76 17.45 16.11
C ASP A 55 -7.89 17.20 14.88
N ARG A 56 -7.18 16.06 14.83
CA ARG A 56 -6.37 15.65 13.66
C ARG A 56 -7.20 15.03 12.56
N MET A 57 -8.48 14.72 12.83
CA MET A 57 -9.40 14.19 11.82
C MET A 57 -9.66 15.20 10.71
N PRO A 58 -9.73 14.77 9.42
CA PRO A 58 -10.09 15.67 8.33
C PRO A 58 -11.45 16.35 8.56
N ARG A 59 -11.53 17.66 8.38
CA ARG A 59 -12.78 18.43 8.64
C ARG A 59 -13.96 17.94 7.83
N ASN A 60 -13.74 17.50 6.60
CA ASN A 60 -14.77 16.98 5.68
C ASN A 60 -14.74 15.45 5.59
N ARG A 61 -14.41 14.79 6.70
CA ARG A 61 -14.32 13.32 6.75
C ARG A 61 -15.64 12.65 6.41
N ASN A 62 -15.56 11.54 5.70
CA ASN A 62 -16.68 10.61 5.60
C ASN A 62 -16.73 9.78 6.91
N PRO A 63 -17.76 9.90 7.76
CA PRO A 63 -17.82 9.22 9.04
C PRO A 63 -17.93 7.69 8.93
N SER A 64 -18.24 7.16 7.75
CA SER A 64 -18.23 5.72 7.51
C SER A 64 -16.81 5.15 7.31
N ILE A 65 -15.83 6.01 7.02
CA ILE A 65 -14.43 5.67 6.76
C ILE A 65 -13.54 6.15 7.91
N TRP A 66 -13.64 7.44 8.25
CA TRP A 66 -12.80 8.09 9.25
C TRP A 66 -13.47 8.09 10.63
N ARG A 67 -13.06 7.17 11.49
CA ARG A 67 -13.57 7.02 12.85
C ARG A 67 -12.40 6.96 13.84
N ASP A 68 -12.64 7.43 15.05
CA ASP A 68 -11.63 7.45 16.12
C ASP A 68 -11.23 6.02 16.56
N ASP A 69 -12.07 5.01 16.29
CA ASP A 69 -11.84 3.61 16.66
C ASP A 69 -11.21 2.75 15.55
N ASN A 70 -10.77 3.34 14.44
CA ASN A 70 -10.23 2.57 13.29
C ASN A 70 -9.00 1.72 13.66
N GLU A 71 -8.07 2.27 14.43
CA GLU A 71 -6.89 1.53 14.93
C GLU A 71 -7.30 0.34 15.80
N GLU A 72 -8.27 0.54 16.73
CA GLU A 72 -8.77 -0.51 17.60
C GLU A 72 -9.52 -1.61 16.84
N ILE A 73 -10.17 -1.27 15.74
CA ILE A 73 -10.78 -2.26 14.84
C ILE A 73 -9.69 -3.13 14.23
N VAL A 74 -8.61 -2.55 13.72
CA VAL A 74 -7.48 -3.30 13.13
C VAL A 74 -6.83 -4.19 14.17
N LYS A 75 -6.59 -3.71 15.39
CA LYS A 75 -6.06 -4.52 16.50
C LYS A 75 -6.91 -5.75 16.81
N ARG A 76 -8.25 -5.60 16.77
CA ARG A 76 -9.17 -6.74 16.98
C ARG A 76 -9.17 -7.73 15.82
N ILE A 77 -9.08 -7.23 14.58
CA ILE A 77 -9.05 -8.09 13.40
C ILE A 77 -7.81 -8.99 13.40
N PHE A 78 -6.67 -8.44 13.81
CA PHE A 78 -5.37 -9.11 13.75
C PHE A 78 -4.83 -9.47 15.15
N GLU A 79 -5.73 -9.69 16.13
CA GLU A 79 -5.34 -9.91 17.54
C GLU A 79 -4.36 -11.09 17.69
N ASP A 80 -4.62 -12.19 17.02
CA ASP A 80 -3.79 -13.39 17.12
C ASP A 80 -2.46 -13.22 16.36
N GLU A 81 -2.48 -12.62 15.17
CA GLU A 81 -1.27 -12.35 14.38
C GLU A 81 -0.39 -11.27 15.00
N ILE A 82 -0.97 -10.33 15.74
CA ILE A 82 -0.19 -9.36 16.53
C ILE A 82 0.49 -10.06 17.71
N LYS A 83 -0.22 -10.97 18.40
CA LYS A 83 0.34 -11.73 19.53
C LYS A 83 1.47 -12.66 19.13
N ASP A 84 1.35 -13.32 17.97
CA ASP A 84 2.41 -14.22 17.46
C ASP A 84 3.53 -13.46 16.71
N GLY A 85 3.34 -12.16 16.48
CA GLY A 85 4.31 -11.28 15.85
C GLY A 85 4.34 -11.34 14.32
N SER A 86 3.41 -12.04 13.68
CA SER A 86 3.31 -12.08 12.20
C SER A 86 2.71 -10.80 11.63
N VAL A 87 1.91 -10.04 12.40
CA VAL A 87 1.43 -8.69 12.06
C VAL A 87 2.02 -7.66 13.02
N GLU A 88 2.41 -6.51 12.50
CA GLU A 88 2.91 -5.38 13.27
C GLU A 88 2.27 -4.07 12.82
N LEU A 89 1.72 -3.31 13.78
CA LEU A 89 1.05 -2.04 13.52
C LEU A 89 2.00 -0.87 13.75
N HIS A 90 2.02 0.09 12.82
CA HIS A 90 2.82 1.31 12.90
C HIS A 90 1.93 2.54 12.72
N LYS A 91 1.78 3.34 13.79
CA LYS A 91 1.06 4.61 13.74
C LYS A 91 2.00 5.72 13.29
N ASN A 92 2.18 5.85 11.98
CA ASN A 92 3.14 6.77 11.37
C ASN A 92 2.69 7.19 9.96
N TYR A 93 3.34 8.20 9.40
CA TYR A 93 3.24 8.49 7.96
C TYR A 93 3.99 7.42 7.15
N GLY A 94 3.37 6.95 6.06
CA GLY A 94 3.90 5.83 5.27
C GLY A 94 5.33 6.00 4.80
N GLY A 95 5.67 7.17 4.24
CA GLY A 95 7.03 7.47 3.81
C GLY A 95 8.05 7.42 4.97
N HIS A 96 7.69 7.92 6.16
CA HIS A 96 8.57 7.87 7.33
C HIS A 96 8.73 6.43 7.83
N PHE A 97 7.65 5.68 8.00
CA PHE A 97 7.72 4.28 8.40
C PHE A 97 8.61 3.47 7.45
N LEU A 98 8.46 3.64 6.14
CA LEU A 98 9.29 2.93 5.18
C LEU A 98 10.78 3.23 5.36
N THR A 99 11.18 4.46 5.77
CA THR A 99 12.59 4.77 6.02
C THR A 99 13.19 4.02 7.21
N GLU A 100 12.37 3.57 8.16
CA GLU A 100 12.79 2.83 9.35
C GLU A 100 13.16 1.37 9.02
N LEU A 101 12.64 0.82 7.92
CA LEU A 101 12.96 -0.54 7.49
C LEU A 101 14.37 -0.61 6.87
N PRO A 102 15.11 -1.70 7.08
CA PRO A 102 16.32 -1.96 6.31
C PRO A 102 16.02 -2.09 4.81
N ASP A 103 17.00 -1.79 3.96
CA ASP A 103 16.86 -2.01 2.53
C ASP A 103 16.67 -3.50 2.21
N ASP A 104 16.01 -3.80 1.10
CA ASP A 104 15.70 -5.15 0.64
C ASP A 104 15.00 -6.05 1.69
N THR A 105 14.19 -5.43 2.58
CA THR A 105 13.39 -6.14 3.59
C THR A 105 12.12 -6.74 2.99
N LEU A 106 11.38 -5.95 2.21
CA LEU A 106 10.06 -6.31 1.73
C LEU A 106 10.12 -7.16 0.46
N ASP A 107 9.25 -8.16 0.37
CA ASP A 107 8.97 -8.87 -0.88
C ASP A 107 7.91 -8.11 -1.71
N TRP A 108 7.04 -7.35 -1.04
CA TRP A 108 6.04 -6.48 -1.67
C TRP A 108 5.55 -5.38 -0.72
N VAL A 109 5.03 -4.29 -1.29
CA VAL A 109 4.31 -3.23 -0.58
C VAL A 109 3.06 -2.81 -1.36
N TYR A 110 1.96 -2.53 -0.64
CA TYR A 110 0.73 -1.98 -1.19
C TYR A 110 0.49 -0.57 -0.62
N LEU A 111 0.35 0.43 -1.49
CA LEU A 111 0.23 1.84 -1.16
C LEU A 111 -1.20 2.33 -1.40
N ASP A 112 -1.92 2.70 -0.34
CA ASP A 112 -3.31 3.20 -0.39
C ASP A 112 -3.56 4.29 0.68
N ALA A 113 -2.60 5.20 0.88
CA ALA A 113 -2.67 6.24 1.91
C ALA A 113 -3.11 7.59 1.35
N ASN A 114 -2.16 8.38 0.88
CA ASN A 114 -2.41 9.71 0.33
C ASN A 114 -2.23 9.67 -1.20
N HIS A 115 -3.15 10.30 -1.93
CA HIS A 115 -3.17 10.27 -3.38
C HIS A 115 -2.61 11.56 -4.02
N ASN A 116 -2.11 12.50 -3.21
CA ASN A 116 -1.37 13.67 -3.69
C ASN A 116 0.04 13.26 -4.15
N TYR A 117 0.59 14.02 -5.10
CA TYR A 117 1.86 13.68 -5.73
C TYR A 117 3.03 13.58 -4.75
N GLU A 118 3.22 14.59 -3.88
CA GLU A 118 4.40 14.64 -2.99
C GLU A 118 4.47 13.45 -2.02
N PRO A 119 3.40 13.12 -1.23
CA PRO A 119 3.46 11.98 -0.32
C PRO A 119 3.55 10.65 -1.08
N THR A 120 2.81 10.47 -2.18
CA THR A 120 2.88 9.24 -2.98
C THR A 120 4.28 9.06 -3.60
N SER A 121 4.88 10.14 -4.11
CA SER A 121 6.24 10.12 -4.65
C SER A 121 7.27 9.74 -3.58
N LEU A 122 7.14 10.28 -2.36
CA LEU A 122 8.00 9.91 -1.24
C LEU A 122 7.87 8.43 -0.89
N GLU A 123 6.64 7.91 -0.80
CA GLU A 123 6.36 6.50 -0.49
C GLU A 123 6.96 5.57 -1.55
N ILE A 124 6.74 5.84 -2.85
CA ILE A 124 7.27 5.02 -3.94
C ILE A 124 8.81 5.08 -3.98
N ASN A 125 9.40 6.28 -3.89
CA ASN A 125 10.86 6.44 -3.89
C ASN A 125 11.53 5.70 -2.75
N THR A 126 10.92 5.73 -1.56
CA THR A 126 11.42 5.00 -0.41
C THR A 126 11.22 3.49 -0.60
N ALA A 127 10.03 3.07 -1.04
CA ALA A 127 9.70 1.67 -1.26
C ALA A 127 10.65 0.97 -2.24
N ILE A 128 11.13 1.66 -3.28
CA ILE A 128 12.12 1.12 -4.25
C ILE A 128 13.35 0.54 -3.52
N ASN A 129 13.85 1.23 -2.50
CA ASN A 129 15.00 0.74 -1.74
C ASN A 129 14.62 -0.40 -0.77
N LYS A 130 13.41 -0.37 -0.21
CA LYS A 130 12.95 -1.31 0.82
C LYS A 130 12.44 -2.63 0.25
N VAL A 131 11.92 -2.61 -0.98
CA VAL A 131 11.48 -3.80 -1.69
C VAL A 131 12.67 -4.45 -2.40
N LYS A 132 12.81 -5.75 -2.28
CA LYS A 132 13.85 -6.55 -2.94
C LYS A 132 13.79 -6.41 -4.45
N SER A 133 14.93 -6.57 -5.11
CA SER A 133 14.96 -6.70 -6.58
C SER A 133 14.02 -7.82 -7.04
N GLY A 134 13.18 -7.54 -8.03
CA GLY A 134 12.15 -8.46 -8.50
C GLY A 134 10.90 -8.54 -7.62
N GLY A 135 10.88 -7.88 -6.46
CA GLY A 135 9.68 -7.73 -5.63
C GLY A 135 8.71 -6.69 -6.20
N PHE A 136 7.58 -6.48 -5.52
CA PHE A 136 6.49 -5.68 -6.05
C PHE A 136 6.21 -4.42 -5.24
N ILE A 137 6.01 -3.31 -5.94
CA ILE A 137 5.32 -2.11 -5.46
C ILE A 137 3.97 -2.05 -6.18
N ALA A 138 2.90 -2.10 -5.41
CA ALA A 138 1.53 -1.97 -5.89
C ALA A 138 0.82 -0.86 -5.13
N GLY A 139 -0.31 -0.40 -5.64
CA GLY A 139 -1.12 0.59 -4.93
C GLY A 139 -2.42 0.88 -5.64
N HIS A 140 -3.23 1.71 -5.01
CA HIS A 140 -4.58 2.05 -5.44
C HIS A 140 -4.65 3.39 -6.19
N ASP A 141 -5.83 3.69 -6.74
CA ASP A 141 -6.15 4.97 -7.40
C ASP A 141 -5.22 5.36 -8.58
N TYR A 142 -4.74 4.38 -9.34
CA TYR A 142 -4.02 4.64 -10.58
C TYR A 142 -5.00 5.06 -11.69
N CYS A 143 -5.66 6.21 -11.51
CA CYS A 143 -6.68 6.71 -12.42
C CYS A 143 -6.69 8.23 -12.53
N THR A 144 -7.15 8.72 -13.68
CA THR A 144 -7.49 10.12 -13.91
C THR A 144 -8.94 10.36 -13.52
N VAL A 145 -9.24 10.64 -12.27
CA VAL A 145 -10.58 11.14 -11.89
C VAL A 145 -10.60 12.66 -11.89
N PRO A 146 -11.78 13.29 -12.05
CA PRO A 146 -11.89 14.77 -12.11
C PRO A 146 -11.41 15.52 -10.87
N ALA A 147 -11.13 14.82 -9.77
CA ALA A 147 -10.54 15.42 -8.58
C ALA A 147 -9.01 15.52 -8.76
N ALA A 148 -8.51 16.74 -8.86
CA ALA A 148 -7.09 17.06 -9.12
C ALA A 148 -6.09 16.38 -8.16
N TRP A 149 -6.54 16.03 -6.94
CA TRP A 149 -5.72 15.37 -5.92
C TRP A 149 -5.41 13.89 -6.20
N ARG A 150 -6.22 13.19 -7.04
CA ARG A 150 -6.00 11.77 -7.36
C ARG A 150 -5.04 11.53 -8.53
N SER A 151 -4.71 12.57 -9.29
CA SER A 151 -3.74 12.45 -10.40
C SER A 151 -2.29 12.28 -9.93
N GLY A 152 -2.03 12.48 -8.64
CA GLY A 152 -0.70 12.36 -8.04
C GLY A 152 -0.11 10.96 -8.16
N VAL A 153 -0.96 9.92 -8.01
CA VAL A 153 -0.54 8.51 -8.10
C VAL A 153 0.03 8.19 -9.49
N ILE A 154 -0.71 8.51 -10.56
CA ILE A 154 -0.25 8.26 -11.93
C ILE A 154 1.09 8.95 -12.19
N ARG A 155 1.22 10.20 -11.78
CA ARG A 155 2.44 10.97 -11.98
C ARG A 155 3.62 10.33 -11.25
N ALA A 156 3.46 10.03 -9.96
CA ALA A 156 4.52 9.44 -9.14
C ALA A 156 5.00 8.08 -9.65
N VAL A 157 4.05 7.21 -10.04
CA VAL A 157 4.36 5.90 -10.61
C VAL A 157 5.09 6.03 -11.96
N ASN A 158 4.57 6.87 -12.86
CA ASN A 158 5.13 7.01 -14.20
C ASN A 158 6.54 7.62 -14.19
N GLU A 159 6.85 8.54 -13.27
CA GLU A 159 8.21 9.03 -13.08
C GLU A 159 9.19 7.91 -12.77
N GLN A 160 8.84 6.96 -11.91
CA GLN A 160 9.74 5.87 -11.55
C GLN A 160 9.85 4.81 -12.65
N ILE A 161 8.80 4.63 -13.46
CA ILE A 161 8.86 3.83 -14.68
C ILE A 161 9.82 4.48 -15.70
N GLN A 162 9.72 5.79 -15.92
CA GLN A 162 10.60 6.54 -16.83
C GLN A 162 12.06 6.51 -16.37
N ASN A 163 12.30 6.56 -15.06
CA ASN A 163 13.62 6.44 -14.47
C ASN A 163 14.19 5.01 -14.51
N GLY A 164 13.39 4.02 -14.90
CA GLY A 164 13.82 2.62 -15.00
C GLY A 164 13.92 1.88 -13.67
N HIS A 165 13.41 2.46 -12.58
CA HIS A 165 13.47 1.85 -11.25
C HIS A 165 12.40 0.78 -11.03
N ILE A 166 11.27 0.92 -11.71
CA ILE A 166 10.15 -0.04 -11.67
C ILE A 166 9.60 -0.29 -13.07
N LEU A 167 9.00 -1.46 -13.27
CA LEU A 167 8.34 -1.85 -14.52
C LEU A 167 6.88 -2.15 -14.24
N MET A 168 5.96 -1.49 -14.97
CA MET A 168 4.53 -1.78 -14.90
C MET A 168 4.25 -3.18 -15.44
N GLU A 169 3.67 -4.04 -14.62
CA GLU A 169 3.27 -5.39 -15.01
C GLU A 169 1.77 -5.55 -15.20
N ALA A 170 0.97 -4.96 -14.30
CA ALA A 170 -0.48 -5.07 -14.38
C ALA A 170 -1.21 -3.84 -13.87
N ILE A 171 -2.46 -3.70 -14.31
CA ILE A 171 -3.42 -2.72 -13.83
C ILE A 171 -4.76 -3.42 -13.68
N THR A 172 -5.51 -3.15 -12.59
CA THR A 172 -6.88 -3.67 -12.45
C THR A 172 -7.88 -2.84 -13.26
N ILE A 173 -8.99 -3.49 -13.67
CA ILE A 173 -10.07 -2.83 -14.42
C ILE A 173 -11.20 -2.29 -13.52
N GLU A 174 -10.97 -2.17 -12.22
CA GLU A 174 -11.89 -1.58 -11.26
C GLU A 174 -12.10 -0.08 -11.53
N SER A 175 -13.16 0.51 -10.97
CA SER A 175 -13.46 1.95 -11.10
C SER A 175 -12.35 2.85 -10.58
N HIS A 176 -11.61 2.39 -9.60
CA HIS A 176 -10.40 2.98 -9.05
C HIS A 176 -9.28 1.93 -9.18
N PRO A 177 -8.57 1.90 -10.32
CA PRO A 177 -7.61 0.86 -10.60
C PRO A 177 -6.46 0.79 -9.59
N SER A 178 -6.03 -0.42 -9.31
CA SER A 178 -4.75 -0.68 -8.66
C SER A 178 -3.67 -0.95 -9.71
N PHE A 179 -2.45 -0.52 -9.42
CA PHE A 179 -1.27 -0.81 -10.25
C PHE A 179 -0.40 -1.88 -9.59
N LEU A 180 0.36 -2.58 -10.41
CA LEU A 180 1.40 -3.52 -9.99
C LEU A 180 2.69 -3.24 -10.77
N CYS A 181 3.74 -2.88 -10.05
CA CYS A 181 5.05 -2.64 -10.62
C CYS A 181 6.10 -3.57 -10.00
N ARG A 182 6.98 -4.12 -10.83
CA ARG A 182 8.15 -4.88 -10.38
C ARG A 182 9.32 -3.93 -10.15
N VAL A 183 10.02 -4.09 -9.04
CA VAL A 183 11.25 -3.34 -8.72
C VAL A 183 12.42 -3.89 -9.57
N VAL A 184 13.17 -2.98 -10.18
CA VAL A 184 14.37 -3.27 -10.97
C VAL A 184 15.56 -2.61 -10.29
N LYS A 185 16.52 -3.43 -9.86
CA LYS A 185 17.79 -3.00 -9.24
C LYS A 185 18.95 -3.74 -9.91
#